data_00cb0b1d01032afa8a73a78e262c415a
#
_entry.id   00cb0b1d01032afa8a73a78e262c415a
#
_cell.length_a   1.000
_cell.length_b   1.000
_cell.length_c   1.000
_cell.angle_alpha   90.00
_cell.angle_beta   90.00
_cell.angle_gamma   90.00
#
_symmetry.space_group_name_H-M   'P 1'
#
loop_
_entity.id
_entity.type
_entity.pdbx_description
1 polymer ?
#
loop_
_entity_poly.entity_id
_entity_poly.type
_entity_poly.pdbx_seq_one_letter_code
_entity_poly.pdbx_strand_id
1 'polypeptide(L)'
;MVVTIDDGEDKDNILYESFMTFLEKQYKEKNFFYLLFDTENLTTPNILLLRNYIQRIQQLKTSPIRYLQFYIIVTSNPWIKKLLYMLWNLCKPMSVAYLVDNTTIAYNLLHILSNPNNNKEYIHAYVQINDITKIEPE
;
A
#
# COMPACT_ATOMS: atom_id res chain seq x y z
N MET A 1 -1.81 -5.01 8.20
CA MET A 1 -0.44 -5.58 8.15
C MET A 1 0.56 -4.51 7.70
N VAL A 2 1.68 -4.40 8.38
CA VAL A 2 2.79 -3.56 7.95
C VAL A 2 3.85 -4.45 7.29
N VAL A 3 4.23 -4.10 6.06
CA VAL A 3 5.22 -4.83 5.27
C VAL A 3 6.41 -3.90 5.05
N THR A 4 7.55 -4.21 5.67
CA THR A 4 8.79 -3.46 5.46
C THR A 4 9.59 -4.11 4.35
N ILE A 5 9.83 -3.37 3.27
CA ILE A 5 10.58 -3.84 2.11
C ILE A 5 11.89 -3.08 2.07
N ASP A 6 13.00 -3.79 2.18
CA ASP A 6 14.35 -3.24 2.13
C ASP A 6 15.24 -4.06 1.19
N ASP A 7 16.53 -3.78 1.17
CA ASP A 7 17.47 -4.39 0.25
C ASP A 7 18.01 -5.77 0.68
N GLY A 8 17.46 -6.36 1.75
CA GLY A 8 17.90 -7.65 2.27
C GLY A 8 17.36 -8.84 1.47
N GLU A 9 18.19 -9.50 0.68
CA GLU A 9 17.77 -10.56 -0.25
C GLU A 9 17.12 -11.78 0.43
N ASP A 10 17.68 -12.27 1.52
CA ASP A 10 17.20 -13.49 2.17
C ASP A 10 15.90 -13.28 2.95
N LYS A 11 15.64 -12.05 3.37
CA LYS A 11 14.43 -11.70 4.11
C LYS A 11 13.22 -11.57 3.19
N ASP A 12 13.45 -11.24 1.91
CA ASP A 12 12.36 -10.93 0.98
C ASP A 12 11.50 -12.14 0.65
N ASN A 13 12.09 -13.32 0.45
CA ASN A 13 11.32 -14.53 0.16
C ASN A 13 10.42 -14.92 1.33
N ILE A 14 10.96 -14.89 2.56
CA ILE A 14 10.20 -15.22 3.77
C ILE A 14 9.09 -14.19 3.98
N LEU A 15 9.40 -12.92 3.80
CA LEU A 15 8.43 -11.83 3.94
C LEU A 15 7.32 -11.94 2.90
N TYR A 16 7.69 -12.21 1.65
CA TYR A 16 6.72 -12.36 0.57
C TYR A 16 5.77 -13.54 0.82
N GLU A 17 6.29 -14.68 1.27
CA GLU A 17 5.47 -15.84 1.64
C GLU A 17 4.53 -15.54 2.80
N SER A 18 5.02 -14.82 3.82
CA SER A 18 4.18 -14.37 4.94
C SER A 18 3.06 -13.44 4.46
N PHE A 19 3.38 -12.56 3.55
CA PHE A 19 2.42 -11.65 2.93
C PHE A 19 1.34 -12.42 2.16
N MET A 20 1.74 -13.37 1.34
CA MET A 20 0.80 -14.22 0.59
C MET A 20 -0.13 -14.99 1.51
N THR A 21 0.43 -15.59 2.58
CA THR A 21 -0.35 -16.33 3.58
C THR A 21 -1.36 -15.40 4.27
N PHE A 22 -0.93 -14.19 4.61
CA PHE A 22 -1.83 -13.19 5.21
C PHE A 22 -3.00 -12.86 4.29
N LEU A 23 -2.74 -12.58 3.01
CA LEU A 23 -3.78 -12.25 2.04
C LEU A 23 -4.79 -13.39 1.89
N GLU A 24 -4.30 -14.60 1.73
CA GLU A 24 -5.14 -15.79 1.59
C GLU A 24 -6.04 -15.98 2.81
N LYS A 25 -5.46 -15.80 4.00
CA LYS A 25 -6.20 -15.93 5.26
C LYS A 25 -7.32 -14.88 5.35
N GLN A 26 -7.02 -13.61 5.05
CA GLN A 26 -8.03 -12.54 5.13
C GLN A 26 -9.19 -12.80 4.16
N TYR A 27 -8.89 -13.23 2.94
CA TYR A 27 -9.92 -13.53 1.95
C TYR A 27 -10.73 -14.78 2.30
N LYS A 28 -10.07 -15.82 2.82
CA LYS A 28 -10.75 -17.04 3.28
C LYS A 28 -11.70 -16.77 4.45
N GLU A 29 -11.26 -15.97 5.42
CA GLU A 29 -12.03 -15.62 6.61
C GLU A 29 -12.99 -14.47 6.39
N LYS A 30 -12.95 -13.84 5.21
CA LYS A 30 -13.80 -12.70 4.83
C LYS A 30 -13.63 -11.50 5.78
N ASN A 31 -12.38 -11.21 6.13
CA ASN A 31 -12.03 -10.09 7.01
C ASN A 31 -11.64 -8.86 6.18
N PHE A 32 -12.16 -7.70 6.54
CA PHE A 32 -11.68 -6.43 6.00
C PHE A 32 -10.31 -6.10 6.61
N PHE A 33 -9.42 -5.57 5.78
CA PHE A 33 -8.07 -5.27 6.22
C PHE A 33 -7.44 -4.13 5.41
N TYR A 34 -6.28 -3.67 5.85
CA TYR A 34 -5.47 -2.69 5.16
C TYR A 34 -4.01 -3.14 5.14
N LEU A 35 -3.22 -2.51 4.26
CA LEU A 35 -1.79 -2.76 4.14
C LEU A 35 -1.02 -1.45 4.24
N LEU A 36 0.16 -1.50 4.86
CA LEU A 36 1.12 -0.40 4.85
C LEU A 36 2.46 -0.96 4.39
N PHE A 37 2.98 -0.43 3.29
CA PHE A 37 4.29 -0.82 2.75
C PHE A 37 5.30 0.25 3.13
N ASP A 38 6.23 -0.11 4.01
CA ASP A 38 7.35 0.75 4.38
C ASP A 38 8.53 0.44 3.45
N THR A 39 8.82 1.35 2.54
CA THR A 39 9.91 1.22 1.57
C THR A 39 10.98 2.28 1.75
N GLU A 40 11.08 2.92 2.93
CA GLU A 40 12.04 3.98 3.17
C GLU A 40 13.49 3.53 2.95
N ASN A 41 13.80 2.27 3.24
CA ASN A 41 15.14 1.71 3.11
C ASN A 41 15.34 0.91 1.82
N LEU A 42 14.40 0.99 0.89
CA LEU A 42 14.51 0.32 -0.41
C LEU A 42 15.25 1.23 -1.37
N THR A 43 16.35 0.74 -1.95
CA THR A 43 17.13 1.50 -2.92
C THR A 43 16.62 1.28 -4.34
N THR A 44 16.97 2.20 -5.24
CA THR A 44 16.54 2.17 -6.64
C THR A 44 16.85 0.84 -7.35
N PRO A 45 18.03 0.19 -7.18
CA PRO A 45 18.27 -1.10 -7.84
C PRO A 45 17.29 -2.20 -7.48
N ASN A 46 16.63 -2.10 -6.33
CA ASN A 46 15.75 -3.14 -5.80
C ASN A 46 14.26 -2.76 -5.83
N ILE A 47 13.90 -1.71 -6.56
CA ILE A 47 12.50 -1.24 -6.62
C ILE A 47 11.53 -2.29 -7.17
N LEU A 48 12.02 -3.25 -7.95
CA LEU A 48 11.19 -4.33 -8.49
C LEU A 48 10.64 -5.25 -7.41
N LEU A 49 11.23 -5.28 -6.22
CA LEU A 49 10.69 -6.03 -5.09
C LEU A 49 9.30 -5.50 -4.73
N LEU A 50 9.15 -4.19 -4.65
CA LEU A 50 7.84 -3.56 -4.40
C LEU A 50 6.83 -3.91 -5.50
N ARG A 51 7.28 -3.95 -6.77
CA ARG A 51 6.40 -4.32 -7.88
C ARG A 51 5.74 -5.67 -7.67
N ASN A 52 6.47 -6.65 -7.16
CA ASN A 52 5.94 -7.99 -6.93
C ASN A 52 4.76 -7.98 -5.96
N TYR A 53 4.87 -7.21 -4.87
CA TYR A 53 3.78 -7.05 -3.91
C TYR A 53 2.57 -6.37 -4.53
N ILE A 54 2.79 -5.29 -5.27
CA ILE A 54 1.70 -4.54 -5.91
C ILE A 54 0.98 -5.39 -6.96
N GLN A 55 1.71 -6.13 -7.77
CA GLN A 55 1.11 -7.02 -8.78
C GLN A 55 0.28 -8.13 -8.13
N ARG A 56 0.73 -8.64 -6.99
CA ARG A 56 -0.04 -9.66 -6.26
C ARG A 56 -1.36 -9.09 -5.73
N ILE A 57 -1.33 -7.86 -5.22
CA ILE A 57 -2.56 -7.17 -4.80
C ILE A 57 -3.53 -7.03 -5.97
N GLN A 58 -3.03 -6.66 -7.15
CA GLN A 58 -3.87 -6.48 -8.33
C GLN A 58 -4.62 -7.75 -8.75
N GLN A 59 -4.07 -8.92 -8.44
CA GLN A 59 -4.75 -10.20 -8.72
C GLN A 59 -6.01 -10.38 -7.88
N LEU A 60 -6.14 -9.65 -6.77
CA LEU A 60 -7.35 -9.70 -5.93
C LEU A 60 -8.57 -9.04 -6.59
N LYS A 61 -8.39 -8.34 -7.70
CA LYS A 61 -9.50 -7.74 -8.46
C LYS A 61 -10.52 -8.78 -8.95
N THR A 62 -10.11 -10.03 -9.07
CA THR A 62 -11.00 -11.12 -9.50
C THR A 62 -12.03 -11.49 -8.44
N SER A 63 -11.80 -11.11 -7.19
CA SER A 63 -12.75 -11.34 -6.10
C SER A 63 -13.94 -10.39 -6.23
N PRO A 64 -15.19 -10.89 -6.05
CA PRO A 64 -16.38 -10.05 -6.11
C PRO A 64 -16.49 -9.09 -4.94
N ILE A 65 -15.85 -9.39 -3.81
CA ILE A 65 -15.87 -8.55 -2.61
C ILE A 65 -14.45 -8.01 -2.36
N ARG A 66 -14.39 -6.71 -2.09
CA ARG A 66 -13.12 -6.03 -1.83
C ARG A 66 -12.86 -6.00 -0.33
N TYR A 67 -12.09 -6.97 0.18
CA TYR A 67 -11.72 -7.01 1.60
C TYR A 67 -10.57 -6.06 1.92
N LEU A 68 -9.65 -5.83 0.97
CA LEU A 68 -8.62 -4.80 1.12
C LEU A 68 -9.26 -3.42 0.97
N GLN A 69 -9.29 -2.64 2.05
CA GLN A 69 -9.97 -1.36 2.09
C GLN A 69 -9.12 -0.23 1.49
N PHE A 70 -7.86 -0.20 1.86
CA PHE A 70 -6.89 0.76 1.34
C PHE A 70 -5.49 0.25 1.60
N TYR A 71 -4.51 0.83 0.92
CA TYR A 71 -3.12 0.60 1.28
C TYR A 71 -2.29 1.86 1.16
N ILE A 72 -1.26 1.95 2.00
CA ILE A 72 -0.37 3.09 2.10
C ILE A 72 1.03 2.63 1.70
N ILE A 73 1.70 3.39 0.84
CA ILE A 73 3.09 3.16 0.47
C ILE A 73 3.92 4.33 0.94
N VAL A 74 4.89 4.05 1.81
CA VAL A 74 5.83 5.05 2.34
C VAL A 74 7.04 5.08 1.44
N THR A 75 7.26 6.18 0.74
CA THR A 75 8.43 6.36 -0.10
C THR A 75 8.71 7.85 -0.32
N SER A 76 9.98 8.24 -0.22
CA SER A 76 10.48 9.53 -0.67
C SER A 76 11.30 9.40 -1.96
N ASN A 77 11.51 8.17 -2.45
CA ASN A 77 12.30 7.91 -3.65
C ASN A 77 11.48 8.23 -4.90
N PRO A 78 11.90 9.23 -5.71
CA PRO A 78 11.15 9.61 -6.92
C PRO A 78 11.05 8.48 -7.96
N TRP A 79 12.01 7.57 -7.99
CA TRP A 79 11.98 6.43 -8.92
C TRP A 79 10.90 5.42 -8.54
N ILE A 80 10.68 5.21 -7.24
CA ILE A 80 9.60 4.34 -6.76
C ILE A 80 8.26 4.98 -7.11
N LYS A 81 8.10 6.28 -6.87
CA LYS A 81 6.88 7.00 -7.25
C LYS A 81 6.60 6.88 -8.75
N LYS A 82 7.63 7.04 -9.56
CA LYS A 82 7.51 6.92 -11.02
C LYS A 82 7.10 5.52 -11.46
N LEU A 83 7.67 4.48 -10.85
CA LEU A 83 7.29 3.10 -11.11
C LEU A 83 5.80 2.87 -10.80
N LEU A 84 5.35 3.35 -9.65
CA LEU A 84 3.96 3.18 -9.23
C LEU A 84 2.99 3.91 -10.17
N TYR A 85 3.30 5.13 -10.58
CA TYR A 85 2.48 5.85 -11.55
C TYR A 85 2.40 5.10 -12.88
N MET A 86 3.50 4.52 -13.32
CA MET A 86 3.53 3.71 -14.54
C MET A 86 2.63 2.49 -14.42
N LEU A 87 2.73 1.76 -13.31
CA LEU A 87 1.91 0.57 -13.07
C LEU A 87 0.41 0.92 -13.04
N TRP A 88 0.05 2.01 -12.37
CA TRP A 88 -1.34 2.42 -12.23
C TRP A 88 -1.91 3.12 -13.47
N ASN A 89 -1.07 3.60 -14.36
CA ASN A 89 -1.52 4.04 -15.68
C ASN A 89 -1.92 2.86 -16.56
N LEU A 90 -1.25 1.71 -16.38
CA LEU A 90 -1.60 0.48 -17.10
C LEU A 90 -2.81 -0.22 -16.49
N CYS A 91 -2.88 -0.22 -15.16
CA CYS A 91 -3.97 -0.88 -14.43
C CYS A 91 -4.21 -0.13 -13.12
N LYS A 92 -5.40 0.44 -12.95
CA LYS A 92 -5.76 1.15 -11.72
C LYS A 92 -5.58 0.26 -10.48
N PRO A 93 -5.28 0.85 -9.31
CA PRO A 93 -5.14 0.05 -8.10
C PRO A 93 -6.43 -0.68 -7.74
N MET A 94 -6.30 -1.81 -7.10
CA MET A 94 -7.42 -2.64 -6.65
C MET A 94 -8.27 -1.92 -5.60
N SER A 95 -7.64 -1.14 -4.75
CA SER A 95 -8.27 -0.34 -3.69
C SER A 95 -7.60 1.02 -3.64
N VAL A 96 -8.17 1.95 -2.87
CA VAL A 96 -7.56 3.27 -2.71
C VAL A 96 -6.12 3.12 -2.23
N ALA A 97 -5.19 3.76 -2.94
CA ALA A 97 -3.76 3.75 -2.62
C ALA A 97 -3.30 5.15 -2.23
N TYR A 98 -2.49 5.24 -1.19
CA TYR A 98 -1.91 6.49 -0.73
C TYR A 98 -0.39 6.42 -0.80
N LEU A 99 0.23 7.45 -1.39
CA LEU A 99 1.68 7.62 -1.36
C LEU A 99 2.03 8.71 -0.34
N VAL A 100 2.88 8.39 0.61
CA VAL A 100 3.32 9.31 1.67
C VAL A 100 4.83 9.35 1.74
N ASP A 101 5.39 10.49 2.18
CA ASP A 101 6.83 10.72 2.15
C ASP A 101 7.59 10.10 3.32
N ASN A 102 6.94 9.88 4.45
CA ASN A 102 7.60 9.33 5.64
C ASN A 102 6.64 8.52 6.51
N THR A 103 7.22 7.74 7.42
CA THR A 103 6.45 6.86 8.30
C THR A 103 5.57 7.61 9.29
N THR A 104 5.97 8.78 9.76
CA THR A 104 5.17 9.58 10.68
C THR A 104 3.84 9.96 10.05
N ILE A 105 3.88 10.48 8.83
CA ILE A 105 2.67 10.83 8.06
C ILE A 105 1.83 9.57 7.79
N ALA A 106 2.50 8.46 7.45
CA ALA A 106 1.82 7.20 7.17
C ALA A 106 1.02 6.68 8.35
N TYR A 107 1.63 6.64 9.54
CA TYR A 107 0.94 6.15 10.74
C TYR A 107 -0.17 7.09 11.19
N ASN A 108 0.01 8.40 11.05
CA ASN A 108 -1.06 9.36 11.34
C ASN A 108 -2.23 9.18 10.37
N LEU A 109 -1.95 9.00 9.09
CA LEU A 109 -2.99 8.72 8.09
C LEU A 109 -3.71 7.41 8.39
N LEU A 110 -2.97 6.36 8.73
CA LEU A 110 -3.52 5.08 9.10
C LEU A 110 -4.49 5.21 10.27
N HIS A 111 -4.11 5.95 11.31
CA HIS A 111 -4.96 6.20 12.46
C HIS A 111 -6.25 6.93 12.07
N ILE A 112 -6.13 7.94 11.22
CA ILE A 112 -7.28 8.71 10.74
C ILE A 112 -8.23 7.83 9.91
N LEU A 113 -7.69 7.05 8.98
CA LEU A 113 -8.48 6.17 8.12
C LEU A 113 -9.16 5.04 8.88
N SER A 114 -8.53 4.56 9.94
CA SER A 114 -9.05 3.46 10.77
C SER A 114 -10.08 3.92 11.80
N ASN A 115 -10.21 5.23 12.03
CA ASN A 115 -11.15 5.76 13.00
C ASN A 115 -12.52 5.98 12.35
N PRO A 116 -13.56 5.23 12.77
CA PRO A 116 -14.89 5.36 12.16
C PRO A 116 -15.56 6.71 12.43
N ASN A 117 -15.06 7.49 13.39
CA ASN A 117 -15.58 8.81 13.73
C ASN A 117 -15.03 9.93 12.87
N ASN A 118 -13.98 9.68 12.07
CA ASN A 118 -13.41 10.69 11.18
C ASN A 118 -14.25 10.80 9.91
N ASN A 119 -14.59 12.03 9.52
CA ASN A 119 -15.36 12.27 8.31
C ASN A 119 -14.44 12.44 7.09
N LYS A 120 -15.06 12.38 5.92
CA LYS A 120 -14.35 12.50 4.64
C LYS A 120 -13.65 13.85 4.46
N GLU A 121 -14.23 14.92 4.98
CA GLU A 121 -13.65 16.27 4.88
C GLU A 121 -12.35 16.38 5.65
N TYR A 122 -12.30 15.81 6.86
CA TYR A 122 -11.10 15.79 7.67
C TYR A 122 -9.98 14.99 6.99
N ILE A 123 -10.32 13.81 6.46
CA ILE A 123 -9.36 12.97 5.74
C ILE A 123 -8.83 13.72 4.52
N HIS A 124 -9.70 14.36 3.74
CA HIS A 124 -9.32 15.12 2.56
C HIS A 124 -8.37 16.27 2.90
N ALA A 125 -8.67 17.02 3.97
CA ALA A 125 -7.82 18.11 4.43
C ALA A 125 -6.44 17.62 4.87
N TYR A 126 -6.38 16.50 5.61
CA TYR A 126 -5.12 15.91 6.02
C TYR A 126 -4.26 15.48 4.82
N VAL A 127 -4.88 14.86 3.83
CA VAL A 127 -4.22 14.43 2.60
C VAL A 127 -3.62 15.63 1.85
N GLN A 128 -4.36 16.72 1.74
CA GLN A 128 -3.89 17.93 1.05
C GLN A 128 -2.76 18.64 1.81
N ILE A 129 -2.91 18.83 3.12
CA ILE A 129 -1.93 19.56 3.93
C ILE A 129 -0.57 18.84 3.95
N ASN A 130 -0.58 17.51 3.89
CA ASN A 130 0.64 16.70 3.96
C ASN A 130 1.16 16.24 2.59
N ASP A 131 0.65 16.79 1.50
CA ASP A 131 1.04 16.46 0.13
C ASP A 131 0.97 14.95 -0.16
N ILE A 132 -0.02 14.28 0.41
CA ILE A 132 -0.24 12.86 0.18
C ILE A 132 -0.89 12.68 -1.19
N THR A 133 -0.36 11.76 -1.99
CA THR A 133 -0.97 11.39 -3.26
C THR A 133 -1.98 10.28 -3.03
N LYS A 134 -3.23 10.52 -3.40
CA LYS A 134 -4.31 9.54 -3.32
C LYS A 134 -4.65 9.06 -4.71
N ILE A 135 -4.59 7.76 -4.93
CA ILE A 135 -4.96 7.12 -6.21
C ILE A 135 -6.24 6.32 -6.00
N GLU A 136 -7.27 6.69 -6.73
CA GLU A 136 -8.55 6.01 -6.66
C GLU A 136 -8.55 4.74 -7.52
N PRO A 137 -9.25 3.67 -7.10
CA PRO A 137 -9.51 2.51 -7.96
C PRO A 137 -10.53 2.88 -9.03
N GLU A 138 -10.68 2.00 -9.98
CA GLU A 138 -11.75 2.14 -10.99
C GLU A 138 -13.15 2.09 -10.40
#